data_56bd569d0e271867f5931bd0e4c413e1
#
_entry.id   56bd569d0e271867f5931bd0e4c413e1
#
_cell.length_a   1.000
_cell.length_b   1.000
_cell.length_c   1.000
_cell.angle_alpha   90.00
_cell.angle_beta   90.00
_cell.angle_gamma   90.00
#
_symmetry.space_group_name_H-M   'P 1'
#
loop_
_entity.id
_entity.type
_entity.pdbx_description
1 polymer ?
#
loop_
_entity_poly.entity_id
_entity_poly.type
_entity_poly.pdbx_seq_one_letter_code
_entity_poly.pdbx_strand_id
1 'polypeptide(L)'
;MSRQFHTLRFRKFRADRSATAAVEFAILSPLYIFLIMGMTAYGIYFGASHSVQQLSADAARAAIAGIDAAERQTLASDFIARNANGYLFIDGDRLSVAVGDNPSVPGQFNVTISYDASSLPIWGLFDRLAMPHRTILRRSTIRIGGI
;
A
#
# COMPACT_ATOMS: atom_id res chain seq x y z
N MET A 1 -69.87 -20.24 -0.89
CA MET A 1 -68.64 -21.06 -0.80
C MET A 1 -67.55 -20.35 -1.61
N SER A 2 -66.68 -19.52 -1.01
CA SER A 2 -65.36 -19.14 -1.57
C SER A 2 -64.77 -17.95 -0.81
N ARG A 3 -64.20 -18.13 0.37
CA ARG A 3 -63.34 -17.12 1.06
C ARG A 3 -62.23 -17.73 1.92
N GLN A 4 -61.74 -18.92 1.59
CA GLN A 4 -60.71 -19.56 2.42
C GLN A 4 -59.34 -19.75 1.75
N PHE A 5 -59.11 -19.31 0.50
CA PHE A 5 -57.87 -19.63 -0.22
C PHE A 5 -56.77 -18.59 -0.11
N HIS A 6 -57.04 -17.39 0.44
CA HIS A 6 -55.99 -16.32 0.47
C HIS A 6 -55.13 -16.29 1.74
N THR A 7 -55.57 -16.88 2.84
CA THR A 7 -54.86 -16.77 4.13
C THR A 7 -53.73 -17.81 4.30
N LEU A 8 -53.74 -18.90 3.52
CA LEU A 8 -52.74 -19.97 3.63
C LEU A 8 -51.41 -19.64 2.94
N ARG A 9 -51.41 -18.74 1.96
CA ARG A 9 -50.17 -18.35 1.24
C ARG A 9 -49.27 -17.46 2.10
N PHE A 10 -49.82 -16.56 2.87
CA PHE A 10 -49.04 -15.65 3.72
C PHE A 10 -48.37 -16.33 4.92
N ARG A 11 -48.93 -17.44 5.42
CA ARG A 11 -48.35 -18.22 6.53
C ARG A 11 -47.11 -19.03 6.13
N LYS A 12 -47.01 -19.46 4.87
CA LYS A 12 -45.83 -20.15 4.34
C LYS A 12 -44.63 -19.22 4.16
N PHE A 13 -44.84 -17.96 3.81
CA PHE A 13 -43.78 -16.96 3.69
C PHE A 13 -43.13 -16.59 5.03
N ARG A 14 -43.86 -16.69 6.15
CA ARG A 14 -43.31 -16.39 7.48
C ARG A 14 -42.50 -17.54 8.11
N ALA A 15 -42.58 -18.73 7.56
CA ALA A 15 -41.88 -19.91 8.07
C ALA A 15 -40.70 -20.33 7.17
N ASP A 16 -40.41 -19.58 6.12
CA ASP A 16 -39.31 -19.90 5.18
C ASP A 16 -37.98 -19.31 5.71
N ARG A 17 -37.24 -20.15 6.43
CA ARG A 17 -35.91 -19.83 6.95
C ARG A 17 -34.92 -19.45 5.81
N SER A 18 -35.12 -19.97 4.60
CA SER A 18 -34.30 -19.66 3.45
C SER A 18 -34.50 -18.22 3.00
N ALA A 19 -35.74 -17.69 3.03
CA ALA A 19 -36.02 -16.29 2.73
C ALA A 19 -35.44 -15.35 3.79
N THR A 20 -35.48 -15.72 5.07
CA THR A 20 -34.87 -14.93 6.15
C THR A 20 -33.34 -14.88 5.99
N ALA A 21 -32.68 -16.01 5.75
CA ALA A 21 -31.25 -16.08 5.53
C ALA A 21 -30.81 -15.28 4.30
N ALA A 22 -31.60 -15.29 3.22
CA ALA A 22 -31.32 -14.49 2.04
C ALA A 22 -31.38 -12.98 2.32
N VAL A 23 -32.33 -12.53 3.13
CA VAL A 23 -32.44 -11.12 3.55
C VAL A 23 -31.29 -10.73 4.47
N GLU A 24 -30.94 -11.57 5.44
CA GLU A 24 -29.78 -11.35 6.31
C GLU A 24 -28.48 -11.23 5.49
N PHE A 25 -28.28 -12.15 4.55
CA PHE A 25 -27.11 -12.09 3.66
C PHE A 25 -27.12 -10.83 2.80
N ALA A 26 -28.26 -10.42 2.25
CA ALA A 26 -28.37 -9.21 1.43
C ALA A 26 -28.04 -7.93 2.22
N ILE A 27 -28.32 -7.89 3.51
CA ILE A 27 -28.00 -6.76 4.40
C ILE A 27 -26.52 -6.78 4.77
N LEU A 28 -25.95 -7.95 5.05
CA LEU A 28 -24.56 -8.08 5.49
C LEU A 28 -23.55 -8.05 4.33
N SER A 29 -23.95 -8.49 3.13
CA SER A 29 -23.03 -8.58 1.99
C SER A 29 -22.34 -7.25 1.60
N PRO A 30 -23.02 -6.09 1.61
CA PRO A 30 -22.35 -4.81 1.34
C PRO A 30 -21.27 -4.50 2.38
N LEU A 31 -21.49 -4.83 3.65
CA LEU A 31 -20.52 -4.64 4.72
C LEU A 31 -19.28 -5.51 4.49
N TYR A 32 -19.46 -6.80 4.15
CA TYR A 32 -18.35 -7.70 3.85
C TYR A 32 -17.56 -7.27 2.63
N ILE A 33 -18.24 -6.87 1.56
CA ILE A 33 -17.58 -6.37 0.34
C ILE A 33 -16.74 -5.13 0.69
N PHE A 34 -17.29 -4.19 1.44
CA PHE A 34 -16.59 -2.99 1.86
C PHE A 34 -15.35 -3.30 2.71
N LEU A 35 -15.45 -4.27 3.63
CA LEU A 35 -14.34 -4.71 4.47
C LEU A 35 -13.23 -5.36 3.63
N ILE A 36 -13.59 -6.27 2.71
CA ILE A 36 -12.62 -6.93 1.82
C ILE A 36 -11.91 -5.91 0.93
N MET A 37 -12.66 -4.97 0.34
CA MET A 37 -12.07 -3.90 -0.47
C MET A 37 -11.12 -3.01 0.33
N GLY A 38 -11.49 -2.67 1.57
CA GLY A 38 -10.63 -1.92 2.48
C GLY A 38 -9.33 -2.65 2.80
N MET A 39 -9.43 -3.92 3.16
CA MET A 39 -8.25 -4.76 3.43
C MET A 39 -7.34 -4.86 2.19
N THR A 40 -7.92 -5.01 1.00
CA THR A 40 -7.17 -5.07 -0.26
C THR A 40 -6.45 -3.75 -0.53
N ALA A 41 -7.13 -2.61 -0.37
CA ALA A 41 -6.55 -1.29 -0.59
C ALA A 41 -5.37 -1.01 0.36
N TYR A 42 -5.54 -1.30 1.64
CA TYR A 42 -4.45 -1.17 2.62
C TYR A 42 -3.33 -2.17 2.37
N GLY A 43 -3.64 -3.40 1.94
CA GLY A 43 -2.63 -4.40 1.55
C GLY A 43 -1.74 -3.93 0.40
N ILE A 44 -2.33 -3.34 -0.64
CA ILE A 44 -1.59 -2.75 -1.76
C ILE A 44 -0.71 -1.58 -1.28
N TYR A 45 -1.25 -0.69 -0.45
CA TYR A 45 -0.49 0.43 0.10
C TYR A 45 0.70 -0.01 0.96
N PHE A 46 0.49 -0.98 1.84
CA PHE A 46 1.58 -1.53 2.66
C PHE A 46 2.60 -2.30 1.82
N GLY A 47 2.16 -3.02 0.79
CA GLY A 47 3.05 -3.66 -0.18
C GLY A 47 3.96 -2.65 -0.87
N ALA A 48 3.41 -1.56 -1.41
CA ALA A 48 4.19 -0.46 -1.99
C ALA A 48 5.14 0.17 -0.95
N SER A 49 4.66 0.38 0.27
CA SER A 49 5.47 0.95 1.36
C SER A 49 6.66 0.06 1.74
N HIS A 50 6.47 -1.26 1.76
CA HIS A 50 7.54 -2.23 1.96
C HIS A 50 8.53 -2.22 0.80
N SER A 51 8.05 -2.15 -0.43
CA SER A 51 8.88 -2.06 -1.62
C SER A 51 9.77 -0.81 -1.61
N VAL A 52 9.21 0.35 -1.25
CA VAL A 52 10.01 1.59 -1.10
C VAL A 52 11.06 1.46 0.00
N GLN A 53 10.72 0.81 1.13
CA GLN A 53 11.70 0.57 2.20
C GLN A 53 12.82 -0.36 1.74
N GLN A 54 12.50 -1.44 1.04
CA GLN A 54 13.50 -2.37 0.50
C GLN A 54 14.38 -1.67 -0.53
N LEU A 55 13.78 -0.94 -1.47
CA LEU A 55 14.50 -0.16 -2.48
C LEU A 55 15.44 0.85 -1.85
N SER A 56 15.01 1.53 -0.77
CA SER A 56 15.86 2.46 0.00
C SER A 56 17.05 1.76 0.63
N ALA A 57 16.87 0.55 1.16
CA ALA A 57 17.95 -0.22 1.76
C ALA A 57 18.95 -0.73 0.70
N ASP A 58 18.45 -1.18 -0.44
CA ASP A 58 19.30 -1.70 -1.52
C ASP A 58 20.05 -0.58 -2.24
N ALA A 59 19.42 0.57 -2.46
CA ALA A 59 20.09 1.77 -2.97
C ALA A 59 21.15 2.28 -2.00
N ALA A 60 20.92 2.24 -0.70
CA ALA A 60 21.89 2.60 0.31
C ALA A 60 23.11 1.67 0.30
N ARG A 61 22.91 0.36 0.11
CA ARG A 61 24.03 -0.61 -0.05
C ARG A 61 24.82 -0.34 -1.33
N ALA A 62 24.15 -0.04 -2.44
CA ALA A 62 24.83 0.32 -3.69
C ALA A 62 25.67 1.59 -3.53
N ALA A 63 25.21 2.56 -2.73
CA ALA A 63 25.87 3.83 -2.49
C ALA A 63 27.10 3.73 -1.57
N ILE A 64 27.33 2.61 -0.86
CA ILE A 64 28.49 2.42 0.04
C ILE A 64 29.83 2.62 -0.69
N ALA A 65 29.91 2.27 -1.96
CA ALA A 65 31.11 2.36 -2.76
C ALA A 65 31.54 3.82 -3.06
N GLY A 66 30.64 4.78 -2.89
CA GLY A 66 30.91 6.18 -3.16
C GLY A 66 31.80 6.82 -2.10
N ILE A 67 32.84 7.54 -2.54
CA ILE A 67 33.82 8.19 -1.65
C ILE A 67 33.27 9.50 -1.05
N ASP A 68 32.35 10.16 -1.76
CA ASP A 68 31.73 11.40 -1.33
C ASP A 68 30.21 11.38 -1.51
N ALA A 69 29.53 12.44 -1.07
CA ALA A 69 28.07 12.52 -1.14
C ALA A 69 27.53 12.57 -2.58
N ALA A 70 28.26 13.19 -3.52
CA ALA A 70 27.85 13.30 -4.91
C ALA A 70 27.94 11.96 -5.63
N GLU A 71 29.00 11.20 -5.38
CA GLU A 71 29.18 9.86 -5.93
C GLU A 71 28.14 8.89 -5.34
N ARG A 72 27.91 8.94 -4.02
CA ARG A 72 26.83 8.17 -3.36
C ARG A 72 25.44 8.48 -3.94
N GLN A 73 25.16 9.77 -4.22
CA GLN A 73 23.91 10.19 -4.88
C GLN A 73 23.80 9.56 -6.26
N THR A 74 24.87 9.59 -7.06
CA THR A 74 24.91 9.01 -8.41
C THR A 74 24.67 7.51 -8.36
N LEU A 75 25.41 6.78 -7.51
CA LEU A 75 25.27 5.33 -7.36
C LEU A 75 23.85 4.92 -6.91
N ALA A 76 23.26 5.63 -5.97
CA ALA A 76 21.90 5.38 -5.52
C ALA A 76 20.87 5.64 -6.63
N SER A 77 21.03 6.75 -7.37
CA SER A 77 20.14 7.11 -8.48
C SER A 77 20.22 6.10 -9.61
N ASP A 78 21.43 5.69 -9.99
CA ASP A 78 21.65 4.67 -11.01
C ASP A 78 21.10 3.31 -10.63
N PHE A 79 21.21 2.93 -9.35
CA PHE A 79 20.61 1.70 -8.86
C PHE A 79 19.09 1.73 -8.99
N ILE A 80 18.46 2.83 -8.57
CA ILE A 80 17.02 3.03 -8.63
C ILE A 80 16.53 3.00 -10.09
N ALA A 81 17.18 3.75 -10.98
CA ALA A 81 16.81 3.83 -12.39
C ALA A 81 16.81 2.45 -13.08
N ARG A 82 17.73 1.56 -12.68
CA ARG A 82 17.84 0.23 -13.28
C ARG A 82 16.92 -0.81 -12.63
N ASN A 83 16.56 -0.66 -11.36
CA ASN A 83 15.95 -1.75 -10.59
C ASN A 83 14.54 -1.44 -10.07
N ALA A 84 14.12 -0.18 -10.03
CA ALA A 84 12.87 0.23 -9.37
C ALA A 84 11.63 -0.51 -9.87
N ASN A 85 11.52 -0.72 -11.18
CA ASN A 85 10.39 -1.39 -11.80
C ASN A 85 10.32 -2.91 -11.49
N GLY A 86 11.34 -3.48 -10.88
CA GLY A 86 11.32 -4.85 -10.36
C GLY A 86 10.67 -5.00 -8.98
N TYR A 87 10.36 -3.90 -8.31
CA TYR A 87 9.73 -3.91 -6.99
C TYR A 87 8.21 -3.85 -7.10
N LEU A 88 7.54 -4.61 -6.24
CA LEU A 88 6.08 -4.74 -6.28
C LEU A 88 5.38 -3.39 -6.04
N PHE A 89 4.43 -3.04 -6.90
CA PHE A 89 3.64 -1.80 -6.86
C PHE A 89 4.45 -0.51 -7.00
N ILE A 90 5.67 -0.58 -7.54
CA ILE A 90 6.52 0.59 -7.78
C ILE A 90 6.54 0.92 -9.27
N ASP A 91 6.37 2.20 -9.54
CA ASP A 91 6.58 2.86 -10.83
C ASP A 91 7.85 3.71 -10.69
N GLY A 92 8.92 3.34 -11.40
CA GLY A 92 10.23 3.98 -11.30
C GLY A 92 10.22 5.47 -11.63
N ASP A 93 9.31 5.90 -12.53
CA ASP A 93 9.19 7.30 -12.96
C ASP A 93 8.59 8.20 -11.86
N ARG A 94 8.06 7.62 -10.79
CA ARG A 94 7.42 8.32 -9.66
C ARG A 94 8.26 8.35 -8.39
N LEU A 95 9.55 8.00 -8.52
CA LEU A 95 10.50 7.99 -7.42
C LEU A 95 11.38 9.22 -7.45
N SER A 96 11.71 9.72 -6.27
CA SER A 96 12.82 10.64 -6.07
C SER A 96 13.75 10.13 -4.98
N VAL A 97 15.05 10.31 -5.16
CA VAL A 97 16.06 9.87 -4.21
C VAL A 97 16.92 11.05 -3.77
N ALA A 98 17.21 11.10 -2.49
CA ALA A 98 18.14 12.05 -1.90
C ALA A 98 19.13 11.31 -0.99
N VAL A 99 20.40 11.55 -1.22
CA VAL A 99 21.50 11.07 -0.37
C VAL A 99 22.11 12.24 0.38
N GLY A 100 22.33 12.08 1.66
CA GLY A 100 22.94 13.12 2.49
C GLY A 100 23.63 12.52 3.70
N ASP A 101 24.71 13.15 4.14
CA ASP A 101 25.39 12.76 5.36
C ASP A 101 24.50 12.99 6.58
N ASN A 102 24.63 12.16 7.60
CA ASN A 102 23.87 12.33 8.82
C ASN A 102 24.52 13.46 9.65
N PRO A 103 23.83 14.59 9.86
CA PRO A 103 24.44 15.72 10.56
C PRO A 103 24.69 15.43 12.03
N SER A 104 24.03 14.43 12.61
CA SER A 104 24.12 14.11 14.03
C SER A 104 25.16 13.03 14.34
N VAL A 105 25.58 12.25 13.34
CA VAL A 105 26.50 11.11 13.54
C VAL A 105 27.51 11.07 12.39
N PRO A 106 28.76 11.49 12.64
CA PRO A 106 29.83 11.41 11.65
C PRO A 106 30.03 9.97 11.14
N GLY A 107 30.33 9.84 9.85
CA GLY A 107 30.52 8.54 9.23
C GLY A 107 29.23 7.78 8.93
N GLN A 108 28.07 8.44 8.99
CA GLN A 108 26.81 7.89 8.52
C GLN A 108 26.24 8.72 7.37
N PHE A 109 25.59 8.06 6.43
CA PHE A 109 24.77 8.73 5.41
C PHE A 109 23.38 8.11 5.35
N ASN A 110 22.43 8.90 4.86
CA ASN A 110 21.05 8.53 4.69
C ASN A 110 20.70 8.48 3.20
N VAL A 111 20.03 7.44 2.78
CA VAL A 111 19.34 7.39 1.49
C VAL A 111 17.84 7.49 1.76
N THR A 112 17.25 8.57 1.29
CA THR A 112 15.81 8.83 1.45
C THR A 112 15.15 8.69 0.10
N ILE A 113 14.11 7.85 0.01
CA ILE A 113 13.28 7.68 -1.18
C ILE A 113 11.89 8.21 -0.90
N SER A 114 11.40 9.03 -1.80
CA SER A 114 10.02 9.50 -1.84
C SER A 114 9.33 8.91 -3.07
N TYR A 115 8.22 8.24 -2.87
CA TYR A 115 7.40 7.63 -3.91
C TYR A 115 6.02 8.31 -3.96
N ASP A 116 5.64 8.79 -5.15
CA ASP A 116 4.27 9.24 -5.39
C ASP A 116 3.36 8.06 -5.69
N ALA A 117 2.63 7.63 -4.68
CA ALA A 117 1.69 6.51 -4.73
C ALA A 117 0.33 6.86 -5.38
N SER A 118 0.18 8.03 -6.00
CA SER A 118 -1.09 8.47 -6.59
C SER A 118 -1.58 7.57 -7.72
N SER A 119 -0.70 6.77 -8.32
CA SER A 119 -1.03 5.80 -9.37
C SER A 119 -1.58 4.47 -8.86
N LEU A 120 -1.50 4.21 -7.55
CA LEU A 120 -2.03 2.96 -7.01
C LEU A 120 -3.56 2.88 -7.20
N PRO A 121 -4.10 1.72 -7.57
CA PRO A 121 -5.52 1.55 -7.89
C PRO A 121 -6.41 1.47 -6.63
N ILE A 122 -6.10 2.28 -5.64
CA ILE A 122 -6.79 2.27 -4.34
C ILE A 122 -7.53 3.57 -4.05
N TRP A 123 -7.17 4.67 -4.73
CA TRP A 123 -7.64 6.00 -4.38
C TRP A 123 -9.08 6.31 -4.78
N GLY A 124 -9.63 5.61 -5.78
CA GLY A 124 -11.01 5.77 -6.22
C GLY A 124 -12.03 4.88 -5.52
N LEU A 125 -11.56 3.98 -4.64
CA LEU A 125 -12.44 2.99 -4.01
C LEU A 125 -13.23 3.55 -2.81
N PHE A 126 -12.70 4.61 -2.17
CA PHE A 126 -13.25 5.10 -0.91
C PHE A 126 -13.04 6.61 -0.74
N ASP A 127 -13.89 7.43 -1.33
CA ASP A 127 -13.82 8.90 -1.19
C ASP A 127 -14.05 9.41 0.25
N ARG A 128 -14.53 8.54 1.15
CA ARG A 128 -14.89 8.89 2.53
C ARG A 128 -14.15 8.12 3.61
N LEU A 129 -13.24 7.23 3.26
CA LEU A 129 -12.38 6.56 4.23
C LEU A 129 -11.11 7.36 4.49
N ALA A 130 -10.62 7.26 5.73
CA ALA A 130 -9.30 7.76 6.09
C ALA A 130 -8.22 6.97 5.33
N MET A 131 -7.80 7.49 4.18
CA MET A 131 -6.73 6.91 3.38
C MET A 131 -5.38 7.45 3.85
N PRO A 132 -4.30 6.66 3.75
CA PRO A 132 -2.95 7.12 4.07
C PRO A 132 -2.48 8.23 3.10
N HIS A 133 -1.33 8.84 3.39
CA HIS A 133 -0.76 9.84 2.51
C HIS A 133 -0.39 9.26 1.14
N ARG A 134 -0.60 10.05 0.07
CA ARG A 134 -0.23 9.66 -1.30
C ARG A 134 1.27 9.59 -1.53
N THR A 135 2.06 10.23 -0.67
CA THR A 135 3.52 10.17 -0.70
C THR A 135 4.01 9.17 0.34
N ILE A 136 4.77 8.18 -0.10
CA ILE A 136 5.46 7.22 0.75
C ILE A 136 6.91 7.62 0.86
N LEU A 137 7.34 8.02 2.06
CA LEU A 137 8.72 8.38 2.35
C LEU A 137 9.38 7.28 3.16
N ARG A 138 10.55 6.79 2.71
CA ARG A 138 11.36 5.81 3.44
C ARG A 138 12.81 6.23 3.43
N ARG A 139 13.50 5.89 4.54
CA ARG A 139 14.90 6.23 4.73
C ARG A 139 15.67 5.01 5.20
N SER A 140 16.84 4.83 4.63
CA SER A 140 17.86 3.88 5.10
C SER A 140 19.12 4.61 5.49
N THR A 141 19.68 4.24 6.64
CA THR A 141 20.92 4.83 7.19
C THR A 141 22.02 3.79 7.12
N ILE A 142 23.17 4.18 6.59
CA ILE A 142 24.35 3.31 6.52
C ILE A 142 25.51 4.00 7.21
N ARG A 143 26.31 3.23 7.97
CA ARG A 143 27.56 3.66 8.55
C ARG A 143 28.72 3.34 7.62
N ILE A 144 29.54 4.36 7.33
CA ILE A 144 30.78 4.24 6.56
C ILE A 144 31.90 3.94 7.55
N GLY A 145 32.68 2.90 7.29
CA GLY A 145 33.74 2.47 8.20
C GLY A 145 33.22 1.50 9.24
N GLY A 146 33.74 0.28 9.18
CA GLY A 146 33.55 -0.73 10.19
C GLY A 146 34.27 -0.32 11.47
N ILE A 147 33.73 -0.82 12.55
CA ILE A 147 34.24 -0.92 13.93
C ILE A 147 35.13 0.25 14.39
#